data_b36134f22f444788ffb90456001354f9
#
_entry.id   b36134f22f444788ffb90456001354f9
#
_cell.length_a   1.000
_cell.length_b   1.000
_cell.length_c   1.000
_cell.angle_alpha   90.00
_cell.angle_beta   90.00
_cell.angle_gamma   90.00
#
_symmetry.space_group_name_H-M   'P 1'
#
loop_
_entity.id
_entity.type
_entity.pdbx_description
1 polymer ?
#
loop_
_entity_poly.entity_id
_entity_poly.type
_entity_poly.pdbx_seq_one_letter_code
_entity_poly.pdbx_strand_id
1 'polypeptide(L)'
;MTESNQLNLAGVNRPIQIIPSVLPADWANMGACVKELEEAGVDRIQFDVMDGNFVPNLTFGPEMIAACRKYCNVPFETQLMVSQYNCETMLESYVNATKGANGEPGVVIAHAEANIHLHRVLGRIRDLGGSPSVALNPHTPFEMIKNIMDMVDHVLVMTVNPGFGGQAYIPTMLNKIREIRNFVIEKNLNVDIEVDGGIKAYWTISQCADAGANCFIAGSGMFAYPTLKEGCDDLRKVAQEAQKGNVLSEPQ
;
A
#
# COMPACT_ATOMS: atom_id res chain seq x y z
N MET A 1 20.51 -24.07 -21.51
CA MET A 1 21.05 -22.95 -20.69
C MET A 1 20.37 -21.70 -21.23
N THR A 2 19.26 -21.34 -20.64
CA THR A 2 18.52 -20.12 -20.99
C THR A 2 19.01 -19.04 -20.03
N GLU A 3 19.77 -18.07 -20.55
CA GLU A 3 20.06 -16.83 -19.84
C GLU A 3 18.72 -16.20 -19.48
N SER A 4 18.43 -16.13 -18.19
CA SER A 4 17.30 -15.37 -17.68
C SER A 4 17.58 -13.91 -18.03
N ASN A 5 16.80 -13.34 -18.94
CA ASN A 5 16.70 -11.90 -19.17
C ASN A 5 16.18 -11.26 -17.87
N GLN A 6 17.08 -11.02 -16.92
CA GLN A 6 16.79 -10.11 -15.82
C GLN A 6 16.72 -8.71 -16.45
N LEU A 7 15.52 -8.23 -16.69
CA LEU A 7 15.28 -6.83 -17.01
C LEU A 7 16.00 -5.99 -15.95
N ASN A 8 16.86 -5.10 -16.40
CA ASN A 8 17.62 -4.24 -15.51
C ASN A 8 16.66 -3.22 -14.89
N LEU A 9 16.12 -3.54 -13.71
CA LEU A 9 15.15 -2.72 -12.97
C LEU A 9 15.74 -1.38 -12.51
N ALA A 10 17.07 -1.21 -12.55
CA ALA A 10 17.78 0.04 -12.24
C ALA A 10 17.37 1.24 -13.14
N GLY A 11 16.62 1.01 -14.23
CA GLY A 11 16.13 2.06 -15.13
C GLY A 11 14.72 2.59 -14.82
N VAL A 12 13.98 1.98 -13.90
CA VAL A 12 12.62 2.41 -13.54
C VAL A 12 12.66 3.28 -12.30
N ASN A 13 13.02 4.55 -12.49
CA ASN A 13 13.15 5.52 -11.40
C ASN A 13 11.75 6.09 -11.02
N ARG A 14 10.88 5.25 -10.43
CA ARG A 14 9.62 5.72 -9.87
C ARG A 14 9.86 6.35 -8.50
N PRO A 15 9.18 7.46 -8.17
CA PRO A 15 9.33 8.11 -6.87
C PRO A 15 9.04 7.13 -5.73
N ILE A 16 9.91 7.11 -4.73
CA ILE A 16 9.66 6.39 -3.49
C ILE A 16 8.61 7.12 -2.68
N GLN A 17 7.59 6.39 -2.23
CA GLN A 17 6.53 6.88 -1.37
C GLN A 17 6.52 6.12 -0.05
N ILE A 18 6.53 6.86 1.06
CA ILE A 18 6.42 6.32 2.41
C ILE A 18 5.00 6.58 2.92
N ILE A 19 4.32 5.49 3.27
CA ILE A 19 2.90 5.48 3.56
C ILE A 19 2.69 4.78 4.90
N PRO A 20 2.66 5.51 6.02
CA PRO A 20 2.40 4.87 7.31
C PRO A 20 0.96 4.36 7.40
N SER A 21 0.81 3.11 7.87
CA SER A 21 -0.48 2.63 8.36
C SER A 21 -0.73 3.15 9.76
N VAL A 22 -1.91 3.69 10.02
CA VAL A 22 -2.34 4.16 11.35
C VAL A 22 -2.89 3.04 12.24
N LEU A 23 -2.81 1.79 11.81
CA LEU A 23 -3.28 0.64 12.60
C LEU A 23 -2.63 0.57 14.01
N PRO A 24 -1.30 0.83 14.18
CA PRO A 24 -0.66 0.83 15.51
C PRO A 24 -0.81 2.15 16.28
N ALA A 25 -1.48 3.16 15.72
CA ALA A 25 -1.63 4.47 16.35
C ALA A 25 -2.62 4.45 17.53
N ASP A 26 -2.60 5.50 18.35
CA ASP A 26 -3.65 5.73 19.34
C ASP A 26 -4.92 6.25 18.65
N TRP A 27 -5.89 5.37 18.49
CA TRP A 27 -7.15 5.70 17.79
C TRP A 27 -8.00 6.73 18.52
N ALA A 28 -7.81 6.91 19.85
CA ALA A 28 -8.49 7.96 20.60
C ALA A 28 -7.97 9.36 20.24
N ASN A 29 -6.76 9.45 19.68
CA ASN A 29 -6.09 10.69 19.30
C ASN A 29 -5.71 10.72 17.79
N MET A 30 -6.48 10.06 16.94
CA MET A 30 -6.17 9.89 15.51
C MET A 30 -5.94 11.23 14.78
N GLY A 31 -6.70 12.27 15.11
CA GLY A 31 -6.51 13.60 14.52
C GLY A 31 -5.13 14.19 14.78
N ALA A 32 -4.59 14.03 15.99
CA ALA A 32 -3.21 14.45 16.32
C ALA A 32 -2.19 13.58 15.57
N CYS A 33 -2.43 12.27 15.50
CA CYS A 33 -1.55 11.33 14.80
C CYS A 33 -1.40 11.67 13.31
N VAL A 34 -2.50 11.86 12.56
CA VAL A 34 -2.42 12.19 11.13
C VAL A 34 -1.73 13.53 10.86
N LYS A 35 -1.88 14.50 11.79
CA LYS A 35 -1.17 15.77 11.71
C LYS A 35 0.34 15.58 11.90
N GLU A 36 0.75 14.81 12.89
CA GLU A 36 2.17 14.51 13.14
C GLU A 36 2.80 13.75 11.97
N LEU A 37 2.05 12.82 11.33
CA LEU A 37 2.49 12.13 10.13
C LEU A 37 2.70 13.09 8.95
N GLU A 38 1.79 14.06 8.74
CA GLU A 38 1.97 15.12 7.74
C GLU A 38 3.24 15.95 8.02
N GLU A 39 3.47 16.34 9.26
CA GLU A 39 4.66 17.10 9.69
C GLU A 39 5.95 16.28 9.53
N ALA A 40 5.87 14.95 9.61
CA ALA A 40 6.98 14.02 9.33
C ALA A 40 7.35 13.93 7.83
N GLY A 41 6.50 14.41 6.93
CA GLY A 41 6.76 14.45 5.50
C GLY A 41 6.44 13.12 4.77
N VAL A 42 5.42 12.41 5.23
CA VAL A 42 4.92 11.21 4.55
C VAL A 42 4.19 11.56 3.25
N ASP A 43 4.11 10.63 2.31
CA ASP A 43 3.50 10.88 0.99
C ASP A 43 1.98 10.63 0.97
N ARG A 44 1.52 9.65 1.73
CA ARG A 44 0.12 9.30 1.99
C ARG A 44 -0.03 8.74 3.40
N ILE A 45 -1.27 8.54 3.86
CA ILE A 45 -1.57 7.89 5.13
C ILE A 45 -2.57 6.77 4.87
N GLN A 46 -2.23 5.53 5.27
CA GLN A 46 -3.07 4.37 5.10
C GLN A 46 -3.97 4.10 6.29
N PHE A 47 -5.23 3.80 5.98
CA PHE A 47 -6.25 3.31 6.89
C PHE A 47 -6.60 1.86 6.55
N ASP A 48 -6.27 0.94 7.46
CA ASP A 48 -6.58 -0.50 7.36
C ASP A 48 -8.02 -0.74 7.82
N VAL A 49 -8.94 -0.87 6.86
CA VAL A 49 -10.36 -1.10 7.13
C VAL A 49 -10.64 -2.59 7.19
N MET A 50 -11.14 -3.05 8.33
CA MET A 50 -11.41 -4.46 8.61
C MET A 50 -12.82 -4.63 9.15
N ASP A 51 -13.56 -5.65 8.70
CA ASP A 51 -14.99 -5.84 9.02
C ASP A 51 -15.29 -7.06 9.88
N GLY A 52 -14.27 -7.77 10.37
CA GLY A 52 -14.46 -9.00 11.14
C GLY A 52 -14.94 -10.20 10.33
N ASN A 53 -15.00 -10.06 8.98
CA ASN A 53 -15.49 -11.08 8.07
C ASN A 53 -14.40 -11.52 7.09
N PHE A 54 -13.82 -10.60 6.31
CA PHE A 54 -12.69 -10.92 5.43
C PHE A 54 -11.43 -11.25 6.24
N VAL A 55 -11.21 -10.55 7.34
CA VAL A 55 -10.16 -10.82 8.33
C VAL A 55 -10.75 -10.88 9.74
N PRO A 56 -10.14 -11.65 10.69
CA PRO A 56 -10.68 -11.83 12.03
C PRO A 56 -10.34 -10.63 12.96
N ASN A 57 -10.49 -9.42 12.48
CA ASN A 57 -10.28 -8.18 13.20
C ASN A 57 -11.28 -7.13 12.73
N LEU A 58 -11.56 -6.14 13.56
CA LEU A 58 -12.49 -5.03 13.30
C LEU A 58 -11.78 -3.72 13.60
N THR A 59 -11.82 -2.77 12.68
CA THR A 59 -11.17 -1.48 12.84
C THR A 59 -12.18 -0.33 12.70
N PHE A 60 -11.93 0.63 11.83
CA PHE A 60 -12.69 1.86 11.71
C PHE A 60 -13.39 1.97 10.35
N GLY A 61 -14.44 2.78 10.32
CA GLY A 61 -15.24 3.06 9.13
C GLY A 61 -14.94 4.40 8.48
N PRO A 62 -15.67 4.74 7.40
CA PRO A 62 -15.40 5.92 6.58
C PRO A 62 -15.61 7.25 7.33
N GLU A 63 -16.52 7.31 8.32
CA GLU A 63 -16.75 8.53 9.10
C GLU A 63 -15.53 8.92 9.94
N MET A 64 -14.83 7.94 10.52
CA MET A 64 -13.61 8.21 11.29
C MET A 64 -12.51 8.73 10.36
N ILE A 65 -12.35 8.11 9.18
CA ILE A 65 -11.38 8.53 8.16
C ILE A 65 -11.68 9.97 7.71
N ALA A 66 -12.94 10.26 7.37
CA ALA A 66 -13.40 11.59 6.97
C ALA A 66 -13.16 12.63 8.09
N ALA A 67 -13.35 12.25 9.37
CA ALA A 67 -13.09 13.15 10.49
C ALA A 67 -11.62 13.55 10.63
N CYS A 68 -10.68 12.72 10.16
CA CYS A 68 -9.25 13.02 10.17
C CYS A 68 -8.87 14.10 9.15
N ARG A 69 -9.64 14.28 8.07
CA ARG A 69 -9.33 15.20 6.98
C ARG A 69 -9.13 16.66 7.44
N LYS A 70 -9.87 17.11 8.45
CA LYS A 70 -9.73 18.47 9.00
C LYS A 70 -8.40 18.74 9.70
N TYR A 71 -7.60 17.71 9.98
CA TYR A 71 -6.31 17.81 10.66
C TYR A 71 -5.11 17.60 9.73
N CYS A 72 -5.33 17.16 8.50
CA CYS A 72 -4.26 16.72 7.61
C CYS A 72 -4.66 16.94 6.14
N ASN A 73 -3.73 17.45 5.32
CA ASN A 73 -3.92 17.67 3.89
C ASN A 73 -3.28 16.56 3.03
N VAL A 74 -2.39 15.77 3.60
CA VAL A 74 -1.76 14.64 2.90
C VAL A 74 -2.84 13.68 2.35
N PRO A 75 -2.72 13.15 1.13
CA PRO A 75 -3.66 12.19 0.59
C PRO A 75 -3.86 10.99 1.52
N PHE A 76 -5.09 10.49 1.59
CA PHE A 76 -5.42 9.27 2.32
C PHE A 76 -5.56 8.09 1.36
N GLU A 77 -5.28 6.91 1.88
CA GLU A 77 -5.65 5.67 1.23
C GLU A 77 -6.36 4.73 2.20
N THR A 78 -7.23 3.89 1.67
CA THR A 78 -7.94 2.87 2.44
C THR A 78 -7.67 1.50 1.83
N GLN A 79 -7.20 0.57 2.64
CA GLN A 79 -7.19 -0.84 2.28
C GLN A 79 -8.46 -1.51 2.81
N LEU A 80 -9.32 -1.93 1.89
CA LEU A 80 -10.60 -2.54 2.20
C LEU A 80 -10.47 -4.05 2.41
N MET A 81 -10.07 -4.45 3.61
CA MET A 81 -10.07 -5.84 4.08
C MET A 81 -11.47 -6.21 4.59
N VAL A 82 -12.43 -6.17 3.67
CA VAL A 82 -13.86 -6.33 3.96
C VAL A 82 -14.52 -7.29 2.98
N SER A 83 -15.64 -7.88 3.38
CA SER A 83 -16.44 -8.73 2.50
C SER A 83 -16.92 -7.98 1.26
N GLN A 84 -17.25 -8.72 0.19
CA GLN A 84 -17.80 -8.13 -1.04
C GLN A 84 -19.00 -7.23 -0.75
N TYR A 85 -19.91 -7.67 0.11
CA TYR A 85 -21.12 -6.90 0.46
C TYR A 85 -20.75 -5.54 1.05
N ASN A 86 -19.84 -5.50 2.03
CA ASN A 86 -19.38 -4.26 2.65
C ASN A 86 -18.59 -3.39 1.67
N CYS A 87 -17.75 -4.00 0.82
CA CYS A 87 -17.03 -3.28 -0.22
C CYS A 87 -18.00 -2.56 -1.17
N GLU A 88 -18.97 -3.27 -1.75
CA GLU A 88 -19.89 -2.69 -2.73
C GLU A 88 -20.85 -1.65 -2.13
N THR A 89 -21.38 -1.88 -0.91
CA THR A 89 -22.37 -1.00 -0.28
C THR A 89 -21.78 0.27 0.31
N MET A 90 -20.52 0.23 0.77
CA MET A 90 -19.85 1.36 1.44
C MET A 90 -18.79 2.04 0.57
N LEU A 91 -18.59 1.58 -0.67
CA LEU A 91 -17.51 2.04 -1.55
C LEU A 91 -17.49 3.56 -1.73
N GLU A 92 -18.65 4.17 -1.99
CA GLU A 92 -18.79 5.61 -2.17
C GLU A 92 -18.37 6.40 -0.92
N SER A 93 -18.72 5.90 0.26
CA SER A 93 -18.34 6.52 1.53
C SER A 93 -16.81 6.49 1.73
N TYR A 94 -16.16 5.36 1.40
CA TYR A 94 -14.70 5.25 1.48
C TYR A 94 -14.00 6.13 0.45
N VAL A 95 -14.45 6.14 -0.80
CA VAL A 95 -13.89 7.04 -1.83
C VAL A 95 -13.99 8.50 -1.39
N ASN A 96 -15.15 8.91 -0.85
CA ASN A 96 -15.33 10.30 -0.39
C ASN A 96 -14.46 10.62 0.84
N ALA A 97 -14.29 9.66 1.77
CA ALA A 97 -13.48 9.84 2.97
C ALA A 97 -11.97 9.99 2.65
N THR A 98 -11.49 9.39 1.56
CA THR A 98 -10.07 9.43 1.16
C THR A 98 -9.70 10.65 0.32
N LYS A 99 -10.68 11.35 -0.28
CA LYS A 99 -10.40 12.55 -1.11
C LYS A 99 -9.60 13.59 -0.35
N GLY A 100 -8.64 14.20 -1.04
CA GLY A 100 -7.86 15.32 -0.53
C GLY A 100 -8.72 16.56 -0.27
N ALA A 101 -8.17 17.54 0.45
CA ALA A 101 -8.87 18.75 0.86
C ALA A 101 -9.38 19.59 -0.35
N ASN A 102 -8.68 19.53 -1.48
CA ASN A 102 -9.06 20.22 -2.72
C ASN A 102 -9.75 19.29 -3.74
N GLY A 103 -10.17 18.08 -3.30
CA GLY A 103 -10.83 17.10 -4.14
C GLY A 103 -9.89 16.17 -4.92
N GLU A 104 -8.60 16.14 -4.57
CA GLU A 104 -7.65 15.20 -5.17
C GLU A 104 -8.09 13.75 -4.90
N PRO A 105 -7.92 12.82 -5.87
CA PRO A 105 -8.25 11.43 -5.68
C PRO A 105 -7.48 10.80 -4.51
N GLY A 106 -8.21 10.21 -3.56
CA GLY A 106 -7.60 9.30 -2.59
C GLY A 106 -7.50 7.88 -3.16
N VAL A 107 -6.59 7.07 -2.65
CA VAL A 107 -6.42 5.69 -3.08
C VAL A 107 -7.39 4.78 -2.34
N VAL A 108 -8.09 3.93 -3.09
CA VAL A 108 -8.97 2.90 -2.53
C VAL A 108 -8.55 1.54 -3.04
N ILE A 109 -8.11 0.69 -2.12
CA ILE A 109 -7.52 -0.61 -2.39
C ILE A 109 -8.57 -1.70 -2.12
N ALA A 110 -8.97 -2.41 -3.17
CA ALA A 110 -9.89 -3.55 -3.07
C ALA A 110 -9.11 -4.87 -3.16
N HIS A 111 -9.37 -5.81 -2.24
CA HIS A 111 -8.77 -7.14 -2.29
C HIS A 111 -9.36 -7.97 -3.43
N ALA A 112 -8.49 -8.59 -4.24
CA ALA A 112 -8.91 -9.46 -5.34
C ALA A 112 -9.74 -10.65 -4.82
N GLU A 113 -9.39 -11.17 -3.66
CA GLU A 113 -10.02 -12.32 -3.02
C GLU A 113 -11.41 -12.02 -2.45
N ALA A 114 -11.69 -10.75 -2.14
CA ALA A 114 -12.97 -10.33 -1.59
C ALA A 114 -14.01 -9.97 -2.65
N ASN A 115 -13.61 -9.78 -3.93
CA ASN A 115 -14.46 -9.16 -4.93
C ASN A 115 -14.64 -10.04 -6.17
N ILE A 116 -15.78 -10.72 -6.29
CA ILE A 116 -16.10 -11.57 -7.46
C ILE A 116 -16.12 -10.75 -8.76
N HIS A 117 -16.59 -9.51 -8.70
CA HIS A 117 -16.66 -8.59 -9.84
C HIS A 117 -15.66 -7.44 -9.72
N LEU A 118 -14.40 -7.77 -9.46
CA LEU A 118 -13.34 -6.80 -9.19
C LEU A 118 -13.22 -5.71 -10.26
N HIS A 119 -13.31 -6.05 -11.55
CA HIS A 119 -13.31 -5.08 -12.66
C HIS A 119 -14.37 -3.99 -12.47
N ARG A 120 -15.60 -4.36 -12.06
CA ARG A 120 -16.69 -3.41 -11.80
C ARG A 120 -16.38 -2.53 -10.59
N VAL A 121 -15.82 -3.10 -9.53
CA VAL A 121 -15.44 -2.35 -8.30
C VAL A 121 -14.38 -1.30 -8.62
N LEU A 122 -13.33 -1.67 -9.35
CA LEU A 122 -12.27 -0.73 -9.76
C LEU A 122 -12.80 0.40 -10.66
N GLY A 123 -13.67 0.05 -11.64
CA GLY A 123 -14.35 1.06 -12.46
C GLY A 123 -15.18 2.02 -11.60
N ARG A 124 -15.94 1.50 -10.63
CA ARG A 124 -16.75 2.33 -9.73
C ARG A 124 -15.91 3.25 -8.84
N ILE A 125 -14.73 2.82 -8.35
CA ILE A 125 -13.80 3.69 -7.62
C ILE A 125 -13.41 4.88 -8.50
N ARG A 126 -13.06 4.64 -9.76
CA ARG A 126 -12.68 5.69 -10.72
C ARG A 126 -13.83 6.63 -11.03
N ASP A 127 -15.03 6.09 -11.29
CA ASP A 127 -16.25 6.88 -11.56
C ASP A 127 -16.62 7.82 -10.41
N LEU A 128 -16.35 7.40 -9.17
CA LEU A 128 -16.53 8.19 -7.96
C LEU A 128 -15.42 9.22 -7.74
N GLY A 129 -14.38 9.23 -8.59
CA GLY A 129 -13.24 10.16 -8.49
C GLY A 129 -12.16 9.72 -7.51
N GLY A 130 -12.08 8.44 -7.17
CA GLY A 130 -10.98 7.82 -6.44
C GLY A 130 -9.90 7.25 -7.37
N SER A 131 -8.73 6.95 -6.82
CA SER A 131 -7.65 6.22 -7.49
C SER A 131 -7.77 4.73 -7.16
N PRO A 132 -8.10 3.86 -8.15
CA PRO A 132 -8.30 2.45 -7.91
C PRO A 132 -6.99 1.72 -7.69
N SER A 133 -6.94 0.89 -6.65
CA SER A 133 -5.86 -0.04 -6.36
C SER A 133 -6.40 -1.44 -6.08
N VAL A 134 -5.60 -2.47 -6.35
CA VAL A 134 -5.93 -3.86 -6.05
C VAL A 134 -4.88 -4.49 -5.15
N ALA A 135 -5.34 -5.18 -4.10
CA ALA A 135 -4.48 -5.96 -3.21
C ALA A 135 -4.51 -7.45 -3.54
N LEU A 136 -3.35 -8.09 -3.39
CA LEU A 136 -3.17 -9.54 -3.49
C LEU A 136 -2.62 -10.12 -2.19
N ASN A 137 -3.33 -11.09 -1.62
CA ASN A 137 -2.85 -11.87 -0.48
C ASN A 137 -1.59 -12.69 -0.85
N PRO A 138 -0.83 -13.17 0.13
CA PRO A 138 0.40 -13.93 -0.14
C PRO A 138 0.19 -15.14 -1.06
N HIS A 139 -0.91 -15.89 -0.91
CA HIS A 139 -1.21 -17.07 -1.71
C HIS A 139 -1.79 -16.77 -3.10
N THR A 140 -2.26 -15.54 -3.36
CA THR A 140 -2.94 -15.17 -4.61
C THR A 140 -1.91 -14.82 -5.69
N PRO A 141 -1.89 -15.53 -6.82
CA PRO A 141 -0.96 -15.27 -7.90
C PRO A 141 -1.33 -14.00 -8.69
N PHE A 142 -0.34 -13.39 -9.34
CA PHE A 142 -0.51 -12.18 -10.16
C PHE A 142 -1.49 -12.39 -11.32
N GLU A 143 -1.59 -13.60 -11.86
CA GLU A 143 -2.51 -13.96 -12.93
C GLU A 143 -3.96 -13.60 -12.65
N MET A 144 -4.38 -13.56 -11.38
CA MET A 144 -5.74 -13.20 -10.97
C MET A 144 -6.14 -11.78 -11.37
N ILE A 145 -5.17 -10.87 -11.53
CA ILE A 145 -5.41 -9.46 -11.84
C ILE A 145 -4.79 -9.01 -13.19
N LYS A 146 -4.04 -9.88 -13.84
CA LYS A 146 -3.26 -9.57 -15.05
C LYS A 146 -4.07 -8.92 -16.17
N ASN A 147 -5.34 -9.33 -16.32
CA ASN A 147 -6.24 -8.83 -17.36
C ASN A 147 -6.93 -7.49 -17.01
N ILE A 148 -6.67 -6.94 -15.83
CA ILE A 148 -7.28 -5.68 -15.36
C ILE A 148 -6.22 -4.64 -14.94
N MET A 149 -4.97 -4.88 -15.30
CA MET A 149 -3.85 -4.01 -14.93
C MET A 149 -3.92 -2.60 -15.55
N ASP A 150 -4.69 -2.41 -16.60
CA ASP A 150 -4.98 -1.11 -17.23
C ASP A 150 -6.04 -0.30 -16.47
N MET A 151 -6.70 -0.92 -15.50
CA MET A 151 -7.75 -0.27 -14.70
C MET A 151 -7.25 0.28 -13.36
N VAL A 152 -6.03 -0.08 -12.95
CA VAL A 152 -5.48 0.29 -11.65
C VAL A 152 -4.37 1.34 -11.76
N ASP A 153 -4.27 2.18 -10.75
CA ASP A 153 -3.15 3.09 -10.58
C ASP A 153 -2.07 2.48 -9.66
N HIS A 154 -2.47 1.54 -8.79
CA HIS A 154 -1.58 0.85 -7.84
C HIS A 154 -1.92 -0.64 -7.75
N VAL A 155 -0.89 -1.45 -7.45
CA VAL A 155 -1.05 -2.86 -7.03
C VAL A 155 -0.37 -3.05 -5.70
N LEU A 156 -1.14 -3.45 -4.69
CA LEU A 156 -0.63 -3.77 -3.36
C LEU A 156 -0.32 -5.27 -3.24
N VAL A 157 0.92 -5.61 -2.96
CA VAL A 157 1.35 -6.97 -2.61
C VAL A 157 1.42 -7.08 -1.10
N MET A 158 0.55 -7.91 -0.52
CA MET A 158 0.63 -8.22 0.90
C MET A 158 1.87 -9.07 1.18
N THR A 159 2.75 -8.57 2.03
CA THR A 159 3.97 -9.27 2.48
C THR A 159 3.81 -9.93 3.85
N VAL A 160 2.58 -9.94 4.36
CA VAL A 160 2.06 -10.72 5.49
C VAL A 160 0.64 -11.17 5.17
N ASN A 161 0.05 -12.08 5.96
CA ASN A 161 -1.40 -12.30 5.87
C ASN A 161 -2.15 -11.10 6.46
N PRO A 162 -3.17 -10.53 5.76
CA PRO A 162 -3.90 -9.37 6.26
C PRO A 162 -4.64 -9.66 7.57
N GLY A 163 -4.90 -8.60 8.37
CA GLY A 163 -5.73 -8.65 9.56
C GLY A 163 -5.06 -8.23 10.86
N PHE A 164 -3.73 -8.29 10.97
CA PHE A 164 -3.00 -7.90 12.18
C PHE A 164 -1.70 -7.19 11.84
N GLY A 165 -1.35 -6.17 12.62
CA GLY A 165 -0.05 -5.51 12.55
C GLY A 165 1.08 -6.32 13.21
N GLY A 166 2.34 -5.95 12.93
CA GLY A 166 3.52 -6.50 13.60
C GLY A 166 3.91 -7.93 13.21
N GLN A 167 3.36 -8.48 12.15
CA GLN A 167 3.67 -9.83 11.66
C GLN A 167 5.06 -9.92 11.00
N ALA A 168 5.58 -11.15 10.93
CA ALA A 168 6.83 -11.43 10.23
C ALA A 168 6.66 -11.30 8.72
N TYR A 169 7.58 -10.60 8.08
CA TYR A 169 7.66 -10.46 6.62
C TYR A 169 7.79 -11.81 5.91
N ILE A 170 7.13 -11.97 4.77
CA ILE A 170 7.17 -13.18 3.93
C ILE A 170 8.09 -12.96 2.73
N PRO A 171 9.35 -13.45 2.74
CA PRO A 171 10.35 -13.13 1.72
C PRO A 171 10.00 -13.62 0.31
N THR A 172 9.19 -14.69 0.19
CA THR A 172 8.78 -15.24 -1.11
C THR A 172 7.95 -14.24 -1.95
N MET A 173 7.39 -13.20 -1.33
CA MET A 173 6.63 -12.15 -2.02
C MET A 173 7.50 -11.29 -2.94
N LEU A 174 8.81 -11.27 -2.77
CA LEU A 174 9.74 -10.61 -3.69
C LEU A 174 9.60 -11.10 -5.13
N ASN A 175 9.30 -12.38 -5.34
CA ASN A 175 9.08 -12.92 -6.68
C ASN A 175 7.84 -12.33 -7.33
N LYS A 176 6.74 -12.19 -6.58
CA LYS A 176 5.50 -11.57 -7.05
C LYS A 176 5.70 -10.09 -7.39
N ILE A 177 6.44 -9.35 -6.54
CA ILE A 177 6.77 -7.94 -6.81
C ILE A 177 7.54 -7.80 -8.12
N ARG A 178 8.58 -8.63 -8.35
CA ARG A 178 9.37 -8.63 -9.59
C ARG A 178 8.51 -8.98 -10.81
N GLU A 179 7.65 -9.97 -10.69
CA GLU A 179 6.74 -10.38 -11.77
C GLU A 179 5.81 -9.24 -12.19
N ILE A 180 5.18 -8.55 -11.23
CA ILE A 180 4.30 -7.40 -11.50
C ILE A 180 5.09 -6.26 -12.12
N ARG A 181 6.28 -5.93 -11.58
CA ARG A 181 7.11 -4.84 -12.11
C ARG A 181 7.55 -5.13 -13.56
N ASN A 182 7.96 -6.34 -13.85
CA ASN A 182 8.34 -6.75 -15.21
C ASN A 182 7.16 -6.60 -16.19
N PHE A 183 5.96 -7.02 -15.78
CA PHE A 183 4.75 -6.85 -16.58
C PHE A 183 4.40 -5.38 -16.81
N VAL A 184 4.47 -4.54 -15.77
CA VAL A 184 4.22 -3.09 -15.87
C VAL A 184 5.18 -2.44 -16.86
N ILE A 185 6.47 -2.81 -16.84
CA ILE A 185 7.47 -2.32 -17.79
C ILE A 185 7.18 -2.82 -19.19
N GLU A 186 6.97 -4.14 -19.38
CA GLU A 186 6.70 -4.76 -20.68
C GLU A 186 5.49 -4.12 -21.37
N LYS A 187 4.43 -3.85 -20.63
CA LYS A 187 3.19 -3.25 -21.12
C LYS A 187 3.17 -1.73 -21.12
N ASN A 188 4.25 -1.09 -20.67
CA ASN A 188 4.35 0.37 -20.53
C ASN A 188 3.18 0.99 -19.75
N LEU A 189 2.81 0.36 -18.62
CA LEU A 189 1.72 0.81 -17.77
C LEU A 189 2.22 1.84 -16.74
N ASN A 190 1.36 2.80 -16.39
CA ASN A 190 1.64 3.76 -15.33
C ASN A 190 1.07 3.28 -13.99
N VAL A 191 1.64 2.20 -13.44
CA VAL A 191 1.16 1.55 -12.21
C VAL A 191 2.26 1.56 -11.16
N ASP A 192 1.93 2.03 -9.95
CA ASP A 192 2.79 1.94 -8.78
C ASP A 192 2.64 0.56 -8.11
N ILE A 193 3.72 0.08 -7.51
CA ILE A 193 3.70 -1.19 -6.77
C ILE A 193 3.91 -0.90 -5.30
N GLU A 194 2.91 -1.27 -4.52
CA GLU A 194 2.87 -1.10 -3.08
C GLU A 194 3.17 -2.42 -2.37
N VAL A 195 3.70 -2.32 -1.18
CA VAL A 195 3.93 -3.46 -0.28
C VAL A 195 3.47 -3.13 1.12
N ASP A 196 2.77 -4.07 1.76
CA ASP A 196 2.30 -3.96 3.14
C ASP A 196 2.58 -5.21 3.93
N GLY A 197 3.20 -5.01 5.09
CA GLY A 197 3.45 -6.06 6.08
C GLY A 197 4.94 -6.28 6.38
N GLY A 198 5.35 -6.00 7.62
CA GLY A 198 6.71 -6.22 8.08
C GLY A 198 7.76 -5.30 7.45
N ILE A 199 7.35 -4.17 6.85
CA ILE A 199 8.24 -3.19 6.23
C ILE A 199 8.95 -2.37 7.30
N LYS A 200 10.28 -2.35 7.25
CA LYS A 200 11.16 -1.63 8.19
C LYS A 200 12.32 -1.02 7.41
N ALA A 201 12.91 0.05 7.93
CA ALA A 201 14.10 0.72 7.36
C ALA A 201 15.36 -0.14 7.50
N TYR A 202 15.27 -1.34 6.97
CA TYR A 202 16.32 -2.34 6.99
C TYR A 202 16.24 -3.20 5.72
N TRP A 203 16.60 -4.48 5.81
CA TRP A 203 16.61 -5.34 4.63
C TRP A 203 15.24 -5.51 3.97
N THR A 204 14.11 -5.47 4.71
CA THR A 204 12.78 -5.72 4.12
C THR A 204 12.38 -4.65 3.10
N ILE A 205 12.50 -3.36 3.45
CA ILE A 205 12.19 -2.27 2.50
C ILE A 205 13.21 -2.26 1.34
N SER A 206 14.49 -2.55 1.65
CA SER A 206 15.56 -2.59 0.67
C SER A 206 15.32 -3.67 -0.40
N GLN A 207 14.97 -4.89 0.03
CA GLN A 207 14.67 -6.00 -0.87
C GLN A 207 13.41 -5.75 -1.72
N CYS A 208 12.37 -5.14 -1.12
CA CYS A 208 11.16 -4.79 -1.85
C CYS A 208 11.42 -3.71 -2.91
N ALA A 209 12.24 -2.69 -2.60
CA ALA A 209 12.61 -1.64 -3.53
C ALA A 209 13.44 -2.19 -4.70
N ASP A 210 14.41 -3.07 -4.42
CA ASP A 210 15.18 -3.79 -5.44
C ASP A 210 14.28 -4.67 -6.33
N ALA A 211 13.27 -5.31 -5.73
CA ALA A 211 12.30 -6.11 -6.48
C ALA A 211 11.36 -5.27 -7.37
N GLY A 212 11.33 -3.95 -7.21
CA GLY A 212 10.56 -3.03 -8.03
C GLY A 212 9.36 -2.37 -7.36
N ALA A 213 9.17 -2.53 -6.05
CA ALA A 213 8.21 -1.74 -5.30
C ALA A 213 8.69 -0.29 -5.16
N ASN A 214 7.77 0.66 -5.13
CA ASN A 214 8.08 2.08 -4.93
C ASN A 214 7.17 2.74 -3.88
N CYS A 215 6.14 2.07 -3.41
CA CYS A 215 5.23 2.52 -2.36
C CYS A 215 5.34 1.56 -1.16
N PHE A 216 5.61 2.09 0.03
CA PHE A 216 5.94 1.28 1.20
C PHE A 216 5.01 1.62 2.36
N ILE A 217 4.13 0.67 2.70
CA ILE A 217 3.24 0.79 3.85
C ILE A 217 3.99 0.29 5.09
N ALA A 218 4.29 1.21 6.00
CA ALA A 218 5.06 0.95 7.20
C ALA A 218 4.29 1.38 8.46
N GLY A 219 3.62 0.44 9.11
CA GLY A 219 2.99 0.66 10.41
C GLY A 219 4.02 0.61 11.54
N SER A 220 4.13 -0.51 12.23
CA SER A 220 5.07 -0.68 13.36
C SER A 220 6.53 -0.35 13.01
N GLY A 221 6.92 -0.50 11.74
CA GLY A 221 8.27 -0.15 11.28
C GLY A 221 8.60 1.34 11.38
N MET A 222 7.60 2.22 11.25
CA MET A 222 7.78 3.67 11.41
C MET A 222 7.53 4.13 12.85
N PHE A 223 6.47 3.62 13.50
CA PHE A 223 6.11 3.99 14.87
C PHE A 223 7.09 3.50 15.95
N ALA A 224 8.07 2.67 15.60
CA ALA A 224 9.12 2.22 16.49
C ALA A 224 10.27 3.24 16.68
N TYR A 225 10.32 4.29 15.88
CA TYR A 225 11.35 5.33 15.96
C TYR A 225 11.05 6.34 17.09
N PRO A 226 12.07 7.04 17.62
CA PRO A 226 11.87 8.10 18.61
C PRO A 226 10.96 9.23 18.11
N THR A 227 11.02 9.54 16.81
CA THR A 227 10.12 10.47 16.13
C THR A 227 9.65 9.89 14.79
N LEU A 228 8.42 10.24 14.38
CA LEU A 228 7.88 9.80 13.08
C LEU A 228 8.71 10.35 11.90
N LYS A 229 9.30 11.54 12.08
CA LYS A 229 10.17 12.13 11.05
C LYS A 229 11.44 11.30 10.83
N GLU A 230 12.11 10.87 11.87
CA GLU A 230 13.30 9.99 11.74
C GLU A 230 12.93 8.69 11.04
N GLY A 231 11.78 8.09 11.39
CA GLY A 231 11.29 6.88 10.74
C GLY A 231 11.01 7.08 9.24
N CYS A 232 10.34 8.18 8.88
CA CYS A 232 10.05 8.51 7.49
C CYS A 232 11.34 8.75 6.67
N ASP A 233 12.27 9.53 7.20
CA ASP A 233 13.52 9.88 6.52
C ASP A 233 14.38 8.63 6.30
N ASP A 234 14.47 7.73 7.30
CA ASP A 234 15.29 6.52 7.23
C ASP A 234 14.70 5.48 6.28
N LEU A 235 13.37 5.23 6.35
CA LEU A 235 12.66 4.37 5.41
C LEU A 235 12.87 4.86 3.96
N ARG A 236 12.67 6.14 3.70
CA ARG A 236 12.84 6.75 2.38
C ARG A 236 14.27 6.61 1.87
N LYS A 237 15.26 6.90 2.70
CA LYS A 237 16.67 6.79 2.38
C LYS A 237 17.05 5.37 1.99
N VAL A 238 16.69 4.37 2.81
CA VAL A 238 17.02 2.97 2.54
C VAL A 238 16.40 2.48 1.23
N ALA A 239 15.12 2.84 0.98
CA ALA A 239 14.45 2.47 -0.28
C ALA A 239 15.12 3.13 -1.50
N GLN A 240 15.48 4.42 -1.42
CA GLN A 240 16.16 5.14 -2.49
C GLN A 240 17.55 4.57 -2.79
N GLU A 241 18.30 4.18 -1.77
CA GLU A 241 19.63 3.55 -1.96
C GLU A 241 19.49 2.18 -2.63
N ALA A 242 18.47 1.39 -2.25
CA ALA A 242 18.22 0.11 -2.90
C ALA A 242 17.85 0.25 -4.38
N GLN A 243 17.08 1.26 -4.76
CA GLN A 243 16.80 1.56 -6.18
C GLN A 243 18.06 1.90 -7.00
N LYS A 244 19.12 2.37 -6.33
CA LYS A 244 20.44 2.62 -6.95
C LYS A 244 21.35 1.38 -6.99
N GLY A 245 20.87 0.24 -6.46
CA GLY A 245 21.62 -1.01 -6.38
C GLY A 245 22.34 -1.25 -5.04
N ASN A 246 22.19 -0.36 -4.05
CA ASN A 246 22.76 -0.53 -2.71
C ASN A 246 21.79 -1.34 -1.83
N VAL A 247 21.68 -2.65 -2.10
CA VAL A 247 20.69 -3.53 -1.48
C VAL A 247 21.22 -4.14 -0.19
N LEU A 248 20.44 -4.02 0.89
CA LEU A 248 20.74 -4.63 2.18
C LEU A 248 20.31 -6.10 2.19
N SER A 249 21.18 -6.98 2.71
CA SER A 249 20.87 -8.40 2.90
C SER A 249 20.16 -8.64 4.23
N GLU A 250 19.46 -9.78 4.31
CA GLU A 250 18.92 -10.28 5.57
C GLU A 250 20.05 -10.52 6.57
N PRO A 251 19.90 -10.09 7.84
CA PRO A 251 20.88 -10.39 8.87
C PRO A 251 20.92 -11.91 9.11
N GLN A 252 22.15 -12.44 9.27
CA GLN A 252 22.38 -13.86 9.59
C GLN A 252 22.00 -14.19 11.03
#